data_a4c21d25f67691735d9f0cca543dfd82
#
_entry.id   a4c21d25f67691735d9f0cca543dfd82
#
_cell.length_a   1.000
_cell.length_b   1.000
_cell.length_c   1.000
_cell.angle_alpha   90.00
_cell.angle_beta   90.00
_cell.angle_gamma   90.00
#
_symmetry.space_group_name_H-M   'P 1'
#
loop_
_entity.id
_entity.type
_entity.pdbx_description
1 polymer ?
#
loop_
_entity_poly.entity_id
_entity_poly.type
_entity_poly.pdbx_seq_one_letter_code
_entity_poly.pdbx_strand_id
1 'polypeptide(L)'
;MFPNYIWDIPTATKELYLTFDDGPTPEITNWTLDTLKQYNAKATFFCIGANIEKHPDIFQSIIKDNHAIGNHTQHHVKGWKTKTKTYLDEVLETKKLIELQQPKASNLFRPPYGRITPTQGKKLMALGYKIIMWDVLSFDWQKEVSAQDCTNNVISKSKEGSIIVFHDSIKASKNMMHALPKVLQYFSEAGYNFKALNI
;
A
#
# COMPACT_ATOMS: atom_id res chain seq x y z
N MET A 1 3.54 -13.38 15.81
CA MET A 1 2.72 -12.23 15.38
C MET A 1 3.25 -11.01 16.11
N PHE A 2 3.40 -9.89 15.46
CA PHE A 2 3.86 -8.65 16.10
C PHE A 2 2.62 -7.86 16.55
N PRO A 3 2.25 -7.86 17.85
CA PRO A 3 0.97 -7.34 18.33
C PRO A 3 0.79 -5.83 18.17
N ASN A 4 1.89 -5.10 17.93
CA ASN A 4 1.88 -3.65 17.75
C ASN A 4 1.86 -3.21 16.27
N TYR A 5 1.74 -4.17 15.33
CA TYR A 5 1.56 -3.85 13.91
C TYR A 5 0.09 -3.93 13.56
N ILE A 6 -0.33 -3.11 12.63
CA ILE A 6 -1.74 -3.01 12.21
C ILE A 6 -1.96 -3.96 11.03
N TRP A 7 -2.85 -4.93 11.22
CA TRP A 7 -3.15 -5.96 10.23
C TRP A 7 -4.51 -5.77 9.57
N ASP A 8 -5.45 -5.18 10.29
CA ASP A 8 -6.78 -4.78 9.87
C ASP A 8 -7.22 -3.54 10.64
N ILE A 9 -8.34 -2.95 10.28
CA ILE A 9 -8.93 -1.80 10.96
C ILE A 9 -10.24 -2.26 11.61
N PRO A 10 -10.29 -2.40 12.94
CA PRO A 10 -11.53 -2.77 13.63
C PRO A 10 -12.64 -1.77 13.30
N THR A 11 -13.69 -2.23 12.64
CA THR A 11 -14.86 -1.42 12.29
C THR A 11 -16.10 -2.30 12.22
N ALA A 12 -17.27 -1.73 12.48
CA ALA A 12 -18.57 -2.35 12.29
C ALA A 12 -19.24 -1.88 10.99
N THR A 13 -18.61 -0.98 10.23
CA THR A 13 -19.12 -0.46 8.97
C THR A 13 -18.54 -1.24 7.80
N LYS A 14 -19.29 -1.31 6.68
CA LYS A 14 -18.83 -1.93 5.44
C LYS A 14 -17.75 -1.05 4.78
N GLU A 15 -16.55 -1.11 5.34
CA GLU A 15 -15.37 -0.39 4.85
C GLU A 15 -14.23 -1.35 4.55
N LEU A 16 -13.54 -1.11 3.45
CA LEU A 16 -12.33 -1.83 3.03
C LEU A 16 -11.20 -0.83 2.76
N TYR A 17 -9.98 -1.27 3.03
CA TYR A 17 -8.77 -0.45 2.89
C TYR A 17 -7.86 -1.04 1.81
N LEU A 18 -8.07 -0.57 0.57
CA LEU A 18 -7.17 -0.94 -0.53
C LEU A 18 -5.82 -0.28 -0.34
N THR A 19 -4.76 -1.05 -0.50
CA THR A 19 -3.39 -0.54 -0.44
C THR A 19 -2.59 -1.01 -1.64
N PHE A 20 -1.72 -0.12 -2.15
CA PHE A 20 -0.87 -0.38 -3.30
C PHE A 20 0.59 -0.18 -2.88
N ASP A 21 1.44 -1.18 -3.16
CA ASP A 21 2.86 -1.16 -2.83
C ASP A 21 3.69 -0.98 -4.13
N ASP A 22 4.92 -0.50 -4.00
CA ASP A 22 5.97 -0.37 -5.02
C ASP A 22 5.91 0.89 -5.91
N GLY A 23 4.79 1.53 -6.10
CA GLY A 23 4.65 2.74 -6.93
C GLY A 23 5.45 3.96 -6.41
N PRO A 24 5.32 5.11 -7.09
CA PRO A 24 4.58 5.32 -8.32
C PRO A 24 5.27 4.72 -9.55
N THR A 25 4.49 4.11 -10.44
CA THR A 25 4.96 3.50 -11.69
C THR A 25 4.21 4.11 -12.88
N PRO A 26 4.91 4.65 -13.90
CA PRO A 26 4.26 5.19 -15.09
C PRO A 26 3.22 4.26 -15.69
N GLU A 27 2.15 4.83 -16.22
CA GLU A 27 0.98 4.15 -16.79
C GLU A 27 0.18 3.36 -15.77
N ILE A 28 0.82 2.54 -14.94
CA ILE A 28 0.17 1.61 -14.01
C ILE A 28 -0.48 2.38 -12.84
N THR A 29 0.28 3.27 -12.18
CA THR A 29 -0.28 4.07 -11.09
C THR A 29 -1.37 5.03 -11.60
N ASN A 30 -1.18 5.65 -12.77
CA ASN A 30 -2.20 6.51 -13.38
C ASN A 30 -3.48 5.72 -13.68
N TRP A 31 -3.36 4.54 -14.30
CA TRP A 31 -4.50 3.66 -14.56
C TRP A 31 -5.20 3.24 -13.25
N THR A 32 -4.44 2.97 -12.19
CA THR A 32 -4.98 2.63 -10.87
C THR A 32 -5.80 3.79 -10.30
N LEU A 33 -5.29 5.02 -10.38
CA LEU A 33 -6.00 6.23 -9.93
C LEU A 33 -7.32 6.44 -10.70
N ASP A 34 -7.27 6.31 -12.02
CA ASP A 34 -8.46 6.43 -12.88
C ASP A 34 -9.51 5.35 -12.56
N THR A 35 -9.06 4.13 -12.28
CA THR A 35 -9.95 3.03 -11.89
C THR A 35 -10.60 3.28 -10.53
N LEU A 36 -9.82 3.69 -9.52
CA LEU A 36 -10.34 4.04 -8.19
C LEU A 36 -11.36 5.19 -8.25
N LYS A 37 -11.13 6.18 -9.09
CA LYS A 37 -12.00 7.32 -9.29
C LYS A 37 -13.39 6.93 -9.81
N GLN A 38 -13.48 5.93 -10.69
CA GLN A 38 -14.77 5.43 -11.23
C GLN A 38 -15.70 4.89 -10.13
N TYR A 39 -15.12 4.42 -9.02
CA TYR A 39 -15.87 3.87 -7.87
C TYR A 39 -15.88 4.81 -6.66
N ASN A 40 -15.45 6.07 -6.81
CA ASN A 40 -15.27 7.01 -5.70
C ASN A 40 -14.43 6.40 -4.54
N ALA A 41 -13.52 5.49 -4.86
CA ALA A 41 -12.70 4.76 -3.92
C ALA A 41 -11.50 5.59 -3.48
N LYS A 42 -11.16 5.52 -2.19
CA LYS A 42 -9.88 6.03 -1.66
C LYS A 42 -9.01 4.86 -1.23
N ALA A 43 -7.71 5.02 -1.40
CA ALA A 43 -6.71 3.99 -1.12
C ALA A 43 -5.48 4.58 -0.42
N THR A 44 -4.56 3.70 -0.02
CA THR A 44 -3.26 4.09 0.53
C THR A 44 -2.16 3.54 -0.36
N PHE A 45 -1.22 4.40 -0.77
CA PHE A 45 -0.08 4.02 -1.60
C PHE A 45 1.19 4.00 -0.76
N PHE A 46 1.82 2.85 -0.61
CA PHE A 46 3.12 2.68 0.03
C PHE A 46 4.22 2.82 -1.03
N CYS A 47 4.74 4.04 -1.15
CA CYS A 47 5.62 4.42 -2.25
C CYS A 47 7.09 4.12 -1.94
N ILE A 48 7.81 3.62 -2.93
CA ILE A 48 9.27 3.52 -2.93
C ILE A 48 9.85 4.91 -3.18
N GLY A 49 10.77 5.37 -2.34
CA GLY A 49 11.35 6.72 -2.44
C GLY A 49 12.02 6.99 -3.79
N ALA A 50 12.82 6.05 -4.30
CA ALA A 50 13.44 6.16 -5.61
C ALA A 50 12.43 6.30 -6.76
N ASN A 51 11.20 5.79 -6.62
CA ASN A 51 10.13 5.97 -7.59
C ASN A 51 9.46 7.34 -7.45
N ILE A 52 9.33 7.86 -6.22
CA ILE A 52 8.89 9.25 -5.99
C ILE A 52 9.83 10.24 -6.67
N GLU A 53 11.15 10.06 -6.53
CA GLU A 53 12.16 10.92 -7.18
C GLU A 53 12.08 10.89 -8.71
N LYS A 54 11.86 9.71 -9.27
CA LYS A 54 11.76 9.52 -10.72
C LYS A 54 10.46 10.04 -11.32
N HIS A 55 9.36 9.98 -10.58
CA HIS A 55 8.01 10.25 -11.06
C HIS A 55 7.23 11.17 -10.10
N PRO A 56 7.76 12.37 -9.79
CA PRO A 56 7.16 13.29 -8.82
C PRO A 56 5.77 13.81 -9.24
N ASP A 57 5.50 13.89 -10.53
CA ASP A 57 4.21 14.27 -11.11
C ASP A 57 3.12 13.20 -10.84
N ILE A 58 3.46 11.93 -10.96
CA ILE A 58 2.55 10.82 -10.64
C ILE A 58 2.29 10.78 -9.13
N PHE A 59 3.34 10.97 -8.32
CA PHE A 59 3.19 11.06 -6.87
C PHE A 59 2.27 12.23 -6.46
N GLN A 60 2.38 13.39 -7.12
CA GLN A 60 1.46 14.51 -6.92
C GLN A 60 0.02 14.16 -7.31
N SER A 61 -0.19 13.34 -8.34
CA SER A 61 -1.53 12.89 -8.73
C SER A 61 -2.18 12.04 -7.65
N ILE A 62 -1.42 11.15 -6.99
CA ILE A 62 -1.92 10.37 -5.84
C ILE A 62 -2.42 11.31 -4.72
N ILE A 63 -1.65 12.34 -4.42
CA ILE A 63 -2.00 13.33 -3.37
C ILE A 63 -3.24 14.14 -3.77
N LYS A 64 -3.30 14.65 -5.01
CA LYS A 64 -4.43 15.46 -5.52
C LYS A 64 -5.75 14.68 -5.49
N ASP A 65 -5.70 13.38 -5.73
CA ASP A 65 -6.88 12.52 -5.69
C ASP A 65 -7.27 12.11 -4.26
N ASN A 66 -6.61 12.72 -3.24
CA ASN A 66 -6.87 12.50 -1.81
C ASN A 66 -6.71 11.05 -1.36
N HIS A 67 -5.70 10.36 -1.90
CA HIS A 67 -5.25 9.08 -1.37
C HIS A 67 -4.24 9.30 -0.23
N ALA A 68 -4.13 8.33 0.68
CA ALA A 68 -3.11 8.37 1.72
C ALA A 68 -1.77 7.87 1.18
N ILE A 69 -0.69 8.41 1.75
CA ILE A 69 0.68 8.02 1.41
C ILE A 69 1.31 7.28 2.58
N GLY A 70 1.97 6.18 2.28
CA GLY A 70 2.84 5.45 3.18
C GLY A 70 4.26 5.31 2.61
N ASN A 71 5.20 5.03 3.49
CA ASN A 71 6.62 4.86 3.18
C ASN A 71 6.93 3.38 2.94
N HIS A 72 7.64 3.07 1.83
CA HIS A 72 8.05 1.70 1.48
C HIS A 72 9.57 1.54 1.29
N THR A 73 10.37 2.31 2.05
CA THR A 73 11.83 2.49 1.96
C THR A 73 12.28 3.17 0.66
N GLN A 74 13.55 3.62 0.62
CA GLN A 74 14.09 4.34 -0.54
C GLN A 74 14.32 3.40 -1.73
N HIS A 75 14.83 2.17 -1.49
CA HIS A 75 15.23 1.24 -2.54
C HIS A 75 14.62 -0.16 -2.37
N HIS A 76 13.47 -0.30 -1.68
CA HIS A 76 12.80 -1.58 -1.47
C HIS A 76 13.71 -2.65 -0.84
N VAL A 77 14.50 -2.28 0.16
CA VAL A 77 15.54 -3.13 0.75
C VAL A 77 14.98 -4.22 1.66
N LYS A 78 15.63 -5.38 1.66
CA LYS A 78 15.27 -6.51 2.52
C LYS A 78 15.70 -6.24 3.97
N GLY A 79 14.76 -5.91 4.85
CA GLY A 79 15.05 -5.55 6.25
C GLY A 79 15.93 -6.57 6.96
N TRP A 80 15.63 -7.88 6.81
CA TRP A 80 16.41 -8.97 7.44
C TRP A 80 17.82 -9.20 6.87
N LYS A 81 18.15 -8.53 5.74
CA LYS A 81 19.49 -8.56 5.13
C LYS A 81 20.22 -7.22 5.24
N THR A 82 19.58 -6.20 5.79
CA THR A 82 20.08 -4.84 5.88
C THR A 82 20.39 -4.49 7.35
N LYS A 83 21.56 -3.90 7.61
CA LYS A 83 21.90 -3.41 8.95
C LYS A 83 20.86 -2.40 9.42
N THR A 84 20.50 -2.45 10.71
CA THR A 84 19.42 -1.62 11.25
C THR A 84 19.62 -0.12 10.96
N LYS A 85 20.84 0.41 11.12
CA LYS A 85 21.11 1.82 10.81
C LYS A 85 20.77 2.14 9.36
N THR A 86 21.32 1.40 8.41
CA THR A 86 21.06 1.59 6.97
C THR A 86 19.57 1.46 6.64
N TYR A 87 18.86 0.52 7.26
CA TYR A 87 17.42 0.36 7.06
C TYR A 87 16.62 1.57 7.54
N LEU A 88 17.01 2.16 8.66
CA LEU A 88 16.40 3.39 9.15
C LEU A 88 16.72 4.58 8.24
N ASP A 89 17.96 4.68 7.74
CA ASP A 89 18.37 5.71 6.81
C ASP A 89 17.51 5.66 5.52
N GLU A 90 17.26 4.47 4.96
CA GLU A 90 16.34 4.23 3.84
C GLU A 90 14.91 4.76 4.08
N VAL A 91 14.37 4.52 5.28
CA VAL A 91 13.03 5.01 5.64
C VAL A 91 13.03 6.52 5.82
N LEU A 92 14.05 7.10 6.45
CA LEU A 92 14.14 8.53 6.69
C LEU A 92 14.40 9.34 5.41
N GLU A 93 15.11 8.77 4.44
CA GLU A 93 15.29 9.38 3.11
C GLU A 93 13.95 9.50 2.37
N THR A 94 13.20 8.42 2.28
CA THR A 94 11.85 8.45 1.70
C THR A 94 10.91 9.39 2.44
N LYS A 95 11.01 9.46 3.77
CA LYS A 95 10.21 10.41 4.57
C LYS A 95 10.41 11.84 4.11
N LYS A 96 11.66 12.27 3.90
CA LYS A 96 11.98 13.63 3.44
C LYS A 96 11.31 13.93 2.09
N LEU A 97 11.32 12.97 1.15
CA LEU A 97 10.68 13.12 -0.15
C LEU A 97 9.15 13.28 -0.03
N ILE A 98 8.53 12.47 0.84
CA ILE A 98 7.09 12.55 1.10
C ILE A 98 6.75 13.92 1.73
N GLU A 99 7.46 14.32 2.79
CA GLU A 99 7.21 15.58 3.53
C GLU A 99 7.44 16.82 2.68
N LEU A 100 8.36 16.77 1.71
CA LEU A 100 8.59 17.88 0.77
C LEU A 100 7.35 18.19 -0.07
N GLN A 101 6.56 17.17 -0.41
CA GLN A 101 5.38 17.31 -1.26
C GLN A 101 4.06 17.28 -0.46
N GLN A 102 4.07 16.67 0.71
CA GLN A 102 2.93 16.58 1.63
C GLN A 102 3.39 16.74 3.09
N PRO A 103 3.60 17.98 3.57
CA PRO A 103 4.19 18.25 4.90
C PRO A 103 3.43 17.66 6.09
N LYS A 104 2.14 17.32 5.92
CA LYS A 104 1.30 16.70 6.95
C LYS A 104 0.99 15.23 6.65
N ALA A 105 1.84 14.56 5.87
CA ALA A 105 1.67 13.14 5.60
C ALA A 105 1.69 12.32 6.90
N SER A 106 0.84 11.29 6.95
CA SER A 106 0.83 10.35 8.07
C SER A 106 2.12 9.52 8.09
N ASN A 107 2.58 9.16 9.30
CA ASN A 107 3.74 8.27 9.46
C ASN A 107 3.38 6.80 9.24
N LEU A 108 2.74 6.47 8.10
CA LEU A 108 2.47 5.09 7.73
C LEU A 108 3.72 4.47 7.10
N PHE A 109 4.04 3.26 7.51
CA PHE A 109 5.17 2.51 6.98
C PHE A 109 4.76 1.06 6.72
N ARG A 110 5.10 0.54 5.56
CA ARG A 110 5.00 -0.90 5.27
C ARG A 110 6.38 -1.44 4.92
N PRO A 111 6.86 -2.49 5.62
CA PRO A 111 8.16 -3.06 5.30
C PRO A 111 8.10 -3.81 3.96
N PRO A 112 9.09 -3.61 3.07
CA PRO A 112 9.24 -4.44 1.88
C PRO A 112 9.16 -5.94 2.21
N TYR A 113 8.46 -6.70 1.37
CA TYR A 113 8.21 -8.14 1.55
C TYR A 113 7.43 -8.49 2.84
N GLY A 114 6.81 -7.52 3.52
CA GLY A 114 6.14 -7.74 4.81
C GLY A 114 7.07 -8.17 5.95
N ARG A 115 8.38 -7.92 5.86
CA ARG A 115 9.35 -8.48 6.78
C ARG A 115 10.44 -7.52 7.20
N ILE A 116 10.51 -7.28 8.51
CA ILE A 116 11.60 -6.54 9.16
C ILE A 116 12.08 -7.28 10.41
N THR A 117 13.25 -6.88 10.96
CA THR A 117 13.69 -7.40 12.24
C THR A 117 12.94 -6.73 13.41
N PRO A 118 12.79 -7.41 14.57
CA PRO A 118 12.16 -6.81 15.74
C PRO A 118 12.80 -5.49 16.17
N THR A 119 14.13 -5.38 16.05
CA THR A 119 14.87 -4.17 16.39
C THR A 119 14.54 -3.01 15.45
N GLN A 120 14.41 -3.26 14.13
CA GLN A 120 14.01 -2.26 13.16
C GLN A 120 12.59 -1.78 13.45
N GLY A 121 11.64 -2.70 13.64
CA GLY A 121 10.26 -2.37 13.96
C GLY A 121 10.13 -1.52 15.23
N LYS A 122 10.80 -1.93 16.33
CA LYS A 122 10.79 -1.18 17.58
C LYS A 122 11.32 0.26 17.40
N LYS A 123 12.42 0.42 16.64
CA LYS A 123 12.97 1.74 16.38
C LYS A 123 12.10 2.61 15.50
N LEU A 124 11.45 2.05 14.47
CA LEU A 124 10.50 2.78 13.63
C LEU A 124 9.29 3.25 14.44
N MET A 125 8.72 2.39 15.28
CA MET A 125 7.63 2.78 16.17
C MET A 125 8.04 3.88 17.15
N ALA A 126 9.28 3.84 17.70
CA ALA A 126 9.81 4.89 18.55
C ALA A 126 10.00 6.24 17.81
N LEU A 127 10.15 6.22 16.48
CA LEU A 127 10.14 7.39 15.60
C LEU A 127 8.74 7.84 15.20
N GLY A 128 7.69 7.25 15.78
CA GLY A 128 6.28 7.58 15.52
C GLY A 128 5.67 6.90 14.29
N TYR A 129 6.33 5.92 13.68
CA TYR A 129 5.74 5.19 12.57
C TYR A 129 4.70 4.17 13.04
N LYS A 130 3.58 4.11 12.32
CA LYS A 130 2.62 3.02 12.36
C LYS A 130 2.99 1.99 11.31
N ILE A 131 3.28 0.75 11.74
CA ILE A 131 3.67 -0.33 10.85
C ILE A 131 2.41 -1.04 10.36
N ILE A 132 2.13 -0.89 9.07
CA ILE A 132 0.93 -1.40 8.42
C ILE A 132 1.25 -2.70 7.70
N MET A 133 0.57 -3.75 8.11
CA MET A 133 0.59 -5.05 7.46
C MET A 133 -0.71 -5.23 6.65
N TRP A 134 -1.24 -6.44 6.58
CA TRP A 134 -2.47 -6.77 5.88
C TRP A 134 -3.06 -8.08 6.40
N ASP A 135 -4.33 -8.27 6.23
CA ASP A 135 -5.02 -9.53 6.42
C ASP A 135 -5.39 -10.19 5.08
N VAL A 136 -5.42 -9.42 3.99
CA VAL A 136 -5.74 -9.94 2.66
C VAL A 136 -4.65 -9.57 1.64
N LEU A 137 -4.18 -10.61 0.93
CA LEU A 137 -3.13 -10.49 -0.08
C LEU A 137 -3.66 -10.97 -1.42
N SER A 138 -3.56 -10.13 -2.45
CA SER A 138 -4.03 -10.45 -3.80
C SER A 138 -3.16 -11.49 -4.51
N PHE A 139 -1.87 -11.55 -4.19
CA PHE A 139 -0.82 -12.32 -4.90
C PHE A 139 -0.63 -11.91 -6.37
N ASP A 140 -0.94 -10.65 -6.69
CA ASP A 140 -0.90 -10.12 -8.06
C ASP A 140 0.47 -10.17 -8.73
N TRP A 141 1.57 -10.17 -7.95
CA TRP A 141 2.94 -10.27 -8.46
C TRP A 141 3.41 -11.71 -8.74
N GLN A 142 2.66 -12.73 -8.33
CA GLN A 142 3.05 -14.13 -8.50
C GLN A 142 2.67 -14.64 -9.89
N LYS A 143 3.66 -15.15 -10.64
CA LYS A 143 3.45 -15.65 -12.00
C LYS A 143 2.53 -16.86 -12.09
N GLU A 144 2.55 -17.67 -11.02
CA GLU A 144 1.79 -18.91 -10.89
C GLU A 144 0.32 -18.67 -10.51
N VAL A 145 -0.01 -17.46 -10.04
CA VAL A 145 -1.38 -17.07 -9.70
C VAL A 145 -2.05 -16.47 -10.94
N SER A 146 -3.19 -17.03 -11.32
CA SER A 146 -3.96 -16.47 -12.41
C SER A 146 -4.63 -15.15 -12.02
N ALA A 147 -4.97 -14.33 -12.99
CA ALA A 147 -5.70 -13.09 -12.74
C ALA A 147 -7.08 -13.32 -12.07
N GLN A 148 -7.72 -14.46 -12.38
CA GLN A 148 -8.97 -14.85 -11.73
C GLN A 148 -8.74 -15.30 -10.28
N ASP A 149 -7.67 -16.04 -9.99
CA ASP A 149 -7.33 -16.44 -8.62
C ASP A 149 -6.96 -15.22 -7.78
N CYS A 150 -6.28 -14.24 -8.35
CA CYS A 150 -6.01 -12.95 -7.72
C CYS A 150 -7.33 -12.27 -7.29
N THR A 151 -8.33 -12.22 -8.18
CA THR A 151 -9.68 -11.70 -7.86
C THR A 151 -10.33 -12.50 -6.73
N ASN A 152 -10.34 -13.82 -6.86
CA ASN A 152 -10.97 -14.72 -5.90
C ASN A 152 -10.31 -14.63 -4.50
N ASN A 153 -8.97 -14.52 -4.45
CA ASN A 153 -8.23 -14.34 -3.20
C ASN A 153 -8.70 -13.12 -2.42
N VAL A 154 -8.97 -12.02 -3.11
CA VAL A 154 -9.44 -10.79 -2.47
C VAL A 154 -10.90 -10.93 -2.06
N ILE A 155 -11.78 -11.31 -2.99
CA ILE A 155 -13.23 -11.36 -2.73
C ILE A 155 -13.57 -12.34 -1.61
N SER A 156 -12.97 -13.53 -1.62
CA SER A 156 -13.33 -14.58 -0.66
C SER A 156 -12.78 -14.40 0.75
N LYS A 157 -11.76 -13.54 0.92
CA LYS A 157 -11.07 -13.37 2.21
C LYS A 157 -11.34 -12.03 2.87
N SER A 158 -11.83 -11.04 2.12
CA SER A 158 -12.08 -9.71 2.67
C SER A 158 -13.36 -9.66 3.50
N LYS A 159 -13.30 -8.93 4.58
CA LYS A 159 -14.38 -8.61 5.51
C LYS A 159 -14.28 -7.14 5.91
N GLU A 160 -15.21 -6.66 6.71
CA GLU A 160 -15.19 -5.28 7.25
C GLU A 160 -13.83 -5.01 7.92
N GLY A 161 -13.22 -3.89 7.52
CA GLY A 161 -11.94 -3.45 8.05
C GLY A 161 -10.69 -4.10 7.43
N SER A 162 -10.84 -5.01 6.48
CA SER A 162 -9.70 -5.65 5.82
C SER A 162 -8.77 -4.66 5.15
N ILE A 163 -7.46 -4.84 5.39
CA ILE A 163 -6.38 -4.18 4.67
C ILE A 163 -5.92 -5.11 3.55
N ILE A 164 -6.16 -4.69 2.31
CA ILE A 164 -5.96 -5.49 1.10
C ILE A 164 -4.73 -4.99 0.36
N VAL A 165 -3.81 -5.88 0.00
CA VAL A 165 -2.59 -5.53 -0.75
C VAL A 165 -2.72 -5.89 -2.21
N PHE A 166 -2.49 -4.88 -3.05
CA PHE A 166 -2.12 -4.93 -4.46
C PHE A 166 -0.77 -4.24 -4.66
N HIS A 167 -0.20 -4.34 -5.87
CA HIS A 167 1.03 -3.66 -6.23
C HIS A 167 0.86 -2.89 -7.54
N ASP A 168 1.09 -1.58 -7.51
CA ASP A 168 1.08 -0.74 -8.72
C ASP A 168 2.46 -0.75 -9.40
N SER A 169 2.94 -1.95 -9.69
CA SER A 169 4.26 -2.22 -10.29
C SER A 169 4.15 -3.01 -11.59
N ILE A 170 5.17 -2.92 -12.45
CA ILE A 170 5.21 -3.62 -13.75
C ILE A 170 4.98 -5.13 -13.57
N LYS A 171 5.56 -5.72 -12.53
CA LYS A 171 5.47 -7.15 -12.27
C LYS A 171 4.04 -7.61 -11.95
N ALA A 172 3.28 -6.79 -11.26
CA ALA A 172 1.92 -7.11 -10.80
C ALA A 172 0.84 -6.66 -11.79
N SER A 173 1.15 -5.74 -12.71
CA SER A 173 0.18 -5.00 -13.52
C SER A 173 -0.85 -5.89 -14.21
N LYS A 174 -0.43 -6.99 -14.83
CA LYS A 174 -1.33 -7.91 -15.56
C LYS A 174 -2.46 -8.45 -14.67
N ASN A 175 -2.13 -8.95 -13.49
CA ASN A 175 -3.11 -9.53 -12.58
C ASN A 175 -3.87 -8.43 -11.83
N MET A 176 -3.19 -7.39 -11.38
CA MET A 176 -3.79 -6.26 -10.67
C MET A 176 -4.82 -5.55 -11.53
N MET A 177 -4.51 -5.19 -12.78
CA MET A 177 -5.42 -4.51 -13.69
C MET A 177 -6.66 -5.35 -14.07
N HIS A 178 -6.54 -6.68 -14.03
CA HIS A 178 -7.70 -7.56 -14.21
C HIS A 178 -8.56 -7.66 -12.94
N ALA A 179 -7.91 -7.78 -11.77
CA ALA A 179 -8.60 -8.06 -10.52
C ALA A 179 -9.24 -6.81 -9.89
N LEU A 180 -8.55 -5.66 -9.91
CA LEU A 180 -8.99 -4.45 -9.23
C LEU A 180 -10.39 -3.99 -9.63
N PRO A 181 -10.76 -3.85 -10.92
CA PRO A 181 -12.10 -3.42 -11.30
C PRO A 181 -13.19 -4.38 -10.80
N LYS A 182 -12.94 -5.69 -10.84
CA LYS A 182 -13.89 -6.71 -10.39
C LYS A 182 -14.08 -6.69 -8.88
N VAL A 183 -13.00 -6.47 -8.12
CA VAL A 183 -13.04 -6.31 -6.66
C VAL A 183 -13.82 -5.06 -6.30
N LEU A 184 -13.53 -3.93 -6.96
CA LEU A 184 -14.24 -2.68 -6.75
C LEU A 184 -15.73 -2.83 -7.05
N GLN A 185 -16.09 -3.43 -8.19
CA GLN A 185 -17.48 -3.67 -8.57
C GLN A 185 -18.20 -4.52 -7.53
N TYR A 186 -17.64 -5.70 -7.21
CA TYR A 186 -18.26 -6.66 -6.30
C TYR A 186 -18.58 -6.04 -4.93
N PHE A 187 -17.60 -5.35 -4.33
CA PHE A 187 -17.79 -4.77 -3.01
C PHE A 187 -18.64 -3.50 -3.03
N SER A 188 -18.61 -2.70 -4.12
CA SER A 188 -19.52 -1.56 -4.28
C SER A 188 -20.97 -2.03 -4.36
N GLU A 189 -21.25 -3.08 -5.15
CA GLU A 189 -22.59 -3.69 -5.25
C GLU A 189 -23.06 -4.29 -3.92
N ALA A 190 -22.11 -4.79 -3.10
CA ALA A 190 -22.39 -5.27 -1.75
C ALA A 190 -22.52 -4.14 -0.70
N GLY A 191 -22.39 -2.88 -1.11
CA GLY A 191 -22.57 -1.70 -0.27
C GLY A 191 -21.35 -1.34 0.58
N TYR A 192 -20.14 -1.79 0.21
CA TYR A 192 -18.90 -1.39 0.88
C TYR A 192 -18.37 -0.06 0.35
N ASN A 193 -17.71 0.68 1.23
CA ASN A 193 -16.93 1.87 0.91
C ASN A 193 -15.44 1.57 0.98
N PHE A 194 -14.67 2.16 0.06
CA PHE A 194 -13.22 2.05 0.05
C PHE A 194 -12.60 3.30 0.65
N LYS A 195 -11.81 3.13 1.72
CA LYS A 195 -11.22 4.21 2.50
C LYS A 195 -9.70 4.16 2.45
N ALA A 196 -9.09 5.35 2.52
CA ALA A 196 -7.67 5.47 2.81
C ALA A 196 -7.40 5.28 4.31
N LEU A 197 -6.22 4.80 4.67
CA LEU A 197 -5.78 4.66 6.07
C LEU A 197 -5.48 6.05 6.66
N ASN A 198 -6.41 6.59 7.41
CA ASN A 198 -6.30 7.85 8.16
C ASN A 198 -6.27 7.54 9.66
N ILE A 199 -5.18 7.00 10.16
CA ILE A 199 -5.00 6.51 11.52
C ILE A 199 -3.79 7.14 12.20
#